data_2a3f59a50805baa94adae3aaf4739d90
#
_entry.id   2a3f59a50805baa94adae3aaf4739d90
#
_cell.length_a   1.000
_cell.length_b   1.000
_cell.length_c   1.000
_cell.angle_alpha   90.00
_cell.angle_beta   90.00
_cell.angle_gamma   90.00
#
_symmetry.space_group_name_H-M   'P 1'
#
loop_
_entity.id
_entity.type
_entity.pdbx_description
1 polymer ?
#
loop_
_entity_poly.entity_id
_entity_poly.type
_entity_poly.pdbx_seq_one_letter_code
_entity_poly.pdbx_strand_id
1 'polypeptide(L)'
;SSLKIEETNEIGNTRIKRGNPILVMRRGNVKNMGDIKDFNCTYDNSAGIRSEVTEGLGLTFPDAYTHCDTMVTLSKVLKEKDKAVICELPFCHTLEAEAMGGIINLGNEIAGPRAGGYVCTDVEEILNLPDMDFTKGRIQETLLACKKLREEGEHVVFEVAGPFTILNVLIDARYVFKGMRKKPEVMEKVFWKLGDQILKYMEL
;
A
#
# COMPACT_ATOMS: atom_id res chain seq x y z
N SER A 1 7.24 25.78 10.24
CA SER A 1 6.74 26.45 9.02
C SER A 1 5.34 25.94 8.74
N SER A 2 4.39 26.86 8.80
CA SER A 2 2.96 26.60 8.68
C SER A 2 2.59 26.25 7.22
N LEU A 3 1.85 25.17 7.05
CA LEU A 3 1.13 24.84 5.83
C LEU A 3 0.12 25.94 5.51
N LYS A 4 0.25 26.60 4.35
CA LYS A 4 -0.80 27.46 3.82
C LYS A 4 -1.69 26.60 2.90
N ILE A 5 -2.96 26.49 3.26
CA ILE A 5 -4.02 25.96 2.42
C ILE A 5 -4.52 27.12 1.58
N GLU A 6 -4.32 27.07 0.27
CA GLU A 6 -4.90 28.02 -0.68
C GLU A 6 -6.14 27.40 -1.35
N GLU A 7 -7.10 28.24 -1.55
CA GLU A 7 -8.50 28.10 -1.93
C GLU A 7 -8.92 26.90 -2.81
N THR A 8 -10.07 26.36 -2.46
CA THR A 8 -10.81 25.33 -3.21
C THR A 8 -11.47 25.94 -4.44
N ASN A 9 -11.26 25.34 -5.62
CA ASN A 9 -12.09 25.64 -6.77
C ASN A 9 -13.46 24.93 -6.65
N GLU A 10 -14.45 25.37 -7.43
CA GLU A 10 -15.85 24.91 -7.39
C GLU A 10 -16.07 23.39 -7.56
N ILE A 11 -15.00 22.61 -7.76
CA ILE A 11 -15.02 21.15 -7.96
C ILE A 11 -14.48 20.40 -6.74
N GLY A 12 -14.11 21.10 -5.66
CA GLY A 12 -13.65 20.46 -4.42
C GLY A 12 -12.25 19.83 -4.46
N ASN A 13 -11.45 20.18 -5.44
CA ASN A 13 -10.06 19.71 -5.56
C ASN A 13 -9.10 20.71 -4.90
N THR A 14 -8.35 20.26 -3.91
CA THR A 14 -7.28 21.03 -3.29
C THR A 14 -5.98 20.81 -4.07
N ARG A 15 -5.44 21.84 -4.67
CA ARG A 15 -4.15 21.82 -5.39
C ARG A 15 -3.07 22.39 -4.47
N ILE A 16 -2.02 21.61 -4.25
CA ILE A 16 -0.89 22.05 -3.44
C ILE A 16 0.29 22.31 -4.36
N LYS A 17 0.86 23.53 -4.29
CA LYS A 17 1.99 23.93 -5.12
C LYS A 17 3.30 23.32 -4.63
N ARG A 18 4.19 23.02 -5.59
CA ARG A 18 5.51 22.43 -5.42
C ARG A 18 6.33 23.12 -4.33
N GLY A 19 6.83 22.30 -3.44
CA GLY A 19 7.72 22.66 -2.34
C GLY A 19 7.90 21.55 -1.32
N ASN A 20 6.89 20.69 -1.16
CA ASN A 20 6.92 19.49 -0.31
C ASN A 20 6.10 18.38 -0.96
N PRO A 21 6.48 17.10 -0.81
CA PRO A 21 5.70 15.98 -1.32
C PRO A 21 4.35 15.94 -0.61
N ILE A 22 3.28 15.99 -1.37
CA ILE A 22 1.93 16.14 -0.85
C ILE A 22 1.03 15.09 -1.41
N LEU A 23 0.35 14.46 -0.48
CA LEU A 23 -0.74 13.53 -0.71
C LEU A 23 -1.90 14.26 -1.41
N VAL A 24 -2.19 13.91 -2.65
CA VAL A 24 -3.41 14.37 -3.34
C VAL A 24 -4.50 13.35 -3.10
N MET A 25 -5.35 13.61 -2.11
CA MET A 25 -6.62 12.89 -2.01
C MET A 25 -7.60 13.43 -3.03
N ARG A 26 -7.89 12.70 -4.10
CA ARG A 26 -9.06 12.97 -4.94
C ARG A 26 -10.31 12.50 -4.19
N ARG A 27 -11.08 13.42 -3.65
CA ARG A 27 -12.46 13.13 -3.29
C ARG A 27 -13.25 12.93 -4.58
N GLY A 28 -13.54 11.68 -4.91
CA GLY A 28 -14.57 11.36 -5.89
C GLY A 28 -15.89 11.96 -5.46
N ASN A 29 -16.75 12.30 -6.42
CA ASN A 29 -18.09 12.85 -6.17
C ASN A 29 -18.93 11.83 -5.38
N VAL A 30 -18.99 11.99 -4.07
CA VAL A 30 -19.74 11.15 -3.14
C VAL A 30 -21.21 11.61 -3.14
N LYS A 31 -21.85 11.64 -4.32
CA LYS A 31 -23.27 12.07 -4.40
C LYS A 31 -24.27 10.99 -4.00
N ASN A 32 -23.85 9.76 -3.69
CA ASN A 32 -24.75 8.68 -3.28
C ASN A 32 -24.15 7.74 -2.22
N MET A 33 -23.27 8.23 -1.36
CA MET A 33 -22.99 7.50 -0.13
C MET A 33 -24.15 7.85 0.83
N GLY A 34 -25.13 6.95 0.91
CA GLY A 34 -26.11 6.98 1.98
C GLY A 34 -25.38 7.10 3.33
N ASP A 35 -26.03 7.70 4.30
CA ASP A 35 -25.50 8.04 5.62
C ASP A 35 -24.44 7.07 6.15
N ILE A 36 -23.16 7.36 5.88
CA ILE A 36 -22.03 6.69 6.52
C ILE A 36 -21.92 7.32 7.92
N LYS A 37 -22.87 7.01 8.79
CA LYS A 37 -22.85 7.46 10.18
C LYS A 37 -22.00 6.57 11.09
N ASP A 38 -21.67 5.36 10.62
CA ASP A 38 -20.92 4.39 11.41
C ASP A 38 -19.71 3.86 10.63
N PHE A 39 -18.75 4.75 10.31
CA PHE A 39 -17.42 4.31 9.97
C PHE A 39 -16.73 3.85 11.25
N ASN A 40 -17.03 2.64 11.68
CA ASN A 40 -16.18 1.95 12.64
C ASN A 40 -14.90 1.59 11.91
N CYS A 41 -13.87 2.38 12.13
CA CYS A 41 -12.52 2.05 11.72
C CYS A 41 -12.08 0.84 12.55
N THR A 42 -12.47 -0.36 12.11
CA THR A 42 -11.97 -1.62 12.67
C THR A 42 -10.55 -1.83 12.18
N TYR A 43 -9.66 -0.91 12.53
CA TYR A 43 -8.24 -1.00 12.23
C TYR A 43 -7.59 -1.95 13.24
N ASP A 44 -7.87 -3.24 13.09
CA ASP A 44 -7.14 -4.30 13.76
C ASP A 44 -6.75 -5.41 12.76
N ASN A 45 -6.34 -5.00 11.55
CA ASN A 45 -5.88 -5.91 10.51
C ASN A 45 -4.36 -6.11 10.49
N SER A 46 -3.68 -5.87 11.60
CA SER A 46 -2.27 -6.25 11.75
C SER A 46 -2.03 -7.76 11.70
N ALA A 47 -3.08 -8.56 11.73
CA ALA A 47 -3.02 -10.02 11.81
C ALA A 47 -3.10 -10.74 10.45
N GLY A 48 -3.09 -10.01 9.32
CA GLY A 48 -3.27 -10.66 8.02
C GLY A 48 -4.68 -11.26 7.82
N ILE A 49 -4.85 -11.97 6.73
CA ILE A 49 -6.11 -12.64 6.40
C ILE A 49 -6.35 -13.76 7.43
N ARG A 50 -7.51 -13.71 8.08
CA ARG A 50 -7.85 -14.70 9.09
C ARG A 50 -8.03 -16.07 8.45
N SER A 51 -7.35 -17.10 9.00
CA SER A 51 -7.44 -18.49 8.52
C SER A 51 -8.89 -18.99 8.40
N GLU A 52 -9.77 -18.56 9.30
CA GLU A 52 -11.20 -18.89 9.28
C GLU A 52 -11.92 -18.50 7.98
N VAL A 53 -11.45 -17.43 7.31
CA VAL A 53 -12.04 -16.99 6.04
C VAL A 53 -11.50 -17.82 4.89
N THR A 54 -10.21 -18.11 4.89
CA THR A 54 -9.54 -18.85 3.82
C THR A 54 -9.87 -20.34 3.84
N GLU A 55 -10.02 -20.94 5.01
CA GLU A 55 -10.43 -22.35 5.16
C GLU A 55 -11.82 -22.61 4.55
N GLY A 56 -12.79 -21.72 4.83
CA GLY A 56 -14.13 -21.83 4.26
C GLY A 56 -14.19 -21.69 2.73
N LEU A 57 -13.18 -21.10 2.11
CA LEU A 57 -13.07 -20.87 0.67
C LEU A 57 -12.18 -21.87 -0.05
N GLY A 58 -11.50 -22.77 0.68
CA GLY A 58 -10.49 -23.67 0.12
C GLY A 58 -9.27 -22.94 -0.44
N LEU A 59 -9.03 -21.71 0.01
CA LEU A 59 -7.88 -20.91 -0.41
C LEU A 59 -6.65 -21.27 0.42
N THR A 60 -5.50 -21.33 -0.25
CA THR A 60 -4.23 -21.64 0.40
C THR A 60 -3.36 -20.39 0.55
N PHE A 61 -2.51 -20.38 1.57
CA PHE A 61 -1.40 -19.47 1.64
C PHE A 61 -0.20 -20.08 0.88
N PRO A 62 0.52 -19.30 0.08
CA PRO A 62 0.50 -17.82 -0.07
C PRO A 62 -0.44 -17.29 -1.17
N ASP A 63 -1.30 -18.08 -1.80
CA ASP A 63 -2.11 -17.69 -2.97
C ASP A 63 -2.95 -16.44 -2.72
N ALA A 64 -3.43 -16.29 -1.49
CA ALA A 64 -4.15 -15.10 -1.02
C ALA A 64 -3.37 -13.78 -1.23
N TYR A 65 -2.05 -13.85 -1.35
CA TYR A 65 -1.17 -12.69 -1.52
C TYR A 65 -0.49 -12.63 -2.89
N THR A 66 -0.71 -13.63 -3.76
CA THR A 66 0.08 -13.79 -4.99
C THR A 66 -0.74 -13.89 -6.26
N HIS A 67 -2.04 -14.18 -6.16
CA HIS A 67 -2.90 -14.40 -7.32
C HIS A 67 -4.10 -13.46 -7.37
N CYS A 68 -4.28 -12.82 -8.51
CA CYS A 68 -5.38 -11.88 -8.78
C CYS A 68 -6.77 -12.44 -8.42
N ASP A 69 -7.11 -13.63 -8.94
CA ASP A 69 -8.44 -14.21 -8.74
C ASP A 69 -8.72 -14.55 -7.27
N THR A 70 -7.70 -15.01 -6.55
CA THR A 70 -7.77 -15.27 -5.11
C THR A 70 -8.00 -13.97 -4.33
N MET A 71 -7.27 -12.90 -4.68
CA MET A 71 -7.45 -11.59 -4.05
C MET A 71 -8.85 -11.02 -4.29
N VAL A 72 -9.38 -11.14 -5.50
CA VAL A 72 -10.74 -10.71 -5.84
C VAL A 72 -11.78 -11.44 -5.00
N THR A 73 -11.70 -12.76 -4.95
CA THR A 73 -12.63 -13.59 -4.17
C THR A 73 -12.58 -13.22 -2.69
N LEU A 74 -11.36 -13.14 -2.15
CA LEU A 74 -11.14 -12.86 -0.74
C LEU A 74 -11.61 -11.46 -0.33
N SER A 75 -11.34 -10.45 -1.15
CA SER A 75 -11.77 -9.07 -0.89
C SER A 75 -13.29 -8.96 -0.82
N LYS A 76 -14.03 -9.66 -1.70
CA LYS A 76 -15.50 -9.71 -1.67
C LYS A 76 -16.03 -10.40 -0.43
N VAL A 77 -15.43 -11.54 -0.06
CA VAL A 77 -15.86 -12.29 1.14
C VAL A 77 -15.60 -11.48 2.41
N LEU A 78 -14.46 -10.81 2.50
CA LEU A 78 -14.16 -9.91 3.63
C LEU A 78 -15.15 -8.75 3.69
N LYS A 79 -15.46 -8.12 2.54
CA LYS A 79 -16.48 -7.08 2.45
C LYS A 79 -17.83 -7.53 2.99
N GLU A 80 -18.28 -8.73 2.60
CA GLU A 80 -19.55 -9.29 3.06
C GLU A 80 -19.53 -9.63 4.57
N LYS A 81 -18.45 -10.28 5.03
CA LYS A 81 -18.27 -10.67 6.43
C LYS A 81 -18.28 -9.46 7.37
N ASP A 82 -17.57 -8.40 6.97
CA ASP A 82 -17.42 -7.20 7.77
C ASP A 82 -18.57 -6.20 7.55
N LYS A 83 -19.52 -6.54 6.66
CA LYS A 83 -20.63 -5.65 6.23
C LYS A 83 -20.12 -4.30 5.74
N ALA A 84 -18.94 -4.32 5.10
CA ALA A 84 -18.32 -3.14 4.54
C ALA A 84 -18.96 -2.75 3.20
N VAL A 85 -18.80 -1.52 2.79
CA VAL A 85 -19.28 -1.01 1.48
C VAL A 85 -18.20 -1.02 0.42
N ILE A 86 -16.98 -1.35 0.81
CA ILE A 86 -15.77 -1.31 -0.04
C ILE A 86 -15.05 -2.65 -0.02
N CYS A 87 -14.35 -2.93 -1.11
CA CYS A 87 -13.32 -3.97 -1.18
C CYS A 87 -11.96 -3.33 -0.89
N GLU A 88 -11.17 -3.92 -0.02
CA GLU A 88 -9.83 -3.42 0.31
C GLU A 88 -8.76 -4.26 -0.36
N LEU A 89 -7.73 -3.61 -0.89
CA LEU A 89 -6.50 -4.19 -1.43
C LEU A 89 -5.32 -3.25 -1.14
N PRO A 90 -4.10 -3.77 -1.03
CA PRO A 90 -3.70 -5.18 -0.87
C PRO A 90 -3.89 -5.67 0.56
N PHE A 91 -3.67 -6.96 0.78
CA PHE A 91 -3.73 -7.55 2.12
C PHE A 91 -2.37 -7.53 2.86
N CYS A 92 -1.41 -6.76 2.38
CA CYS A 92 -0.08 -6.63 2.97
C CYS A 92 0.61 -5.33 2.52
N HIS A 93 1.63 -4.91 3.27
CA HIS A 93 2.39 -3.67 3.02
C HIS A 93 3.83 -3.96 2.55
N THR A 94 4.02 -4.99 1.71
CA THR A 94 5.35 -5.43 1.27
C THR A 94 5.55 -5.39 -0.24
N LEU A 95 4.51 -5.04 -1.00
CA LEU A 95 4.52 -5.07 -2.47
C LEU A 95 5.53 -4.10 -3.06
N GLU A 96 5.55 -2.87 -2.56
CA GLU A 96 6.40 -1.79 -3.03
C GLU A 96 7.88 -2.12 -2.80
N ALA A 97 8.19 -2.61 -1.61
CA ALA A 97 9.55 -3.03 -1.29
C ALA A 97 10.01 -4.23 -2.13
N GLU A 98 9.12 -5.21 -2.35
CA GLU A 98 9.39 -6.35 -3.21
C GLU A 98 9.63 -5.93 -4.65
N ALA A 99 8.83 -5.00 -5.18
CA ALA A 99 8.99 -4.46 -6.53
C ALA A 99 10.32 -3.71 -6.72
N MET A 100 10.95 -3.27 -5.63
CA MET A 100 12.30 -2.70 -5.60
C MET A 100 13.41 -3.74 -5.33
N GLY A 101 13.08 -5.03 -5.26
CA GLY A 101 14.05 -6.11 -5.00
C GLY A 101 14.14 -6.55 -3.54
N GLY A 102 13.24 -6.12 -2.68
CA GLY A 102 13.16 -6.55 -1.28
C GLY A 102 12.89 -8.07 -1.15
N ILE A 103 13.47 -8.69 -0.13
CA ILE A 103 13.27 -10.10 0.17
C ILE A 103 12.06 -10.24 1.08
N ILE A 104 11.02 -10.94 0.59
CA ILE A 104 9.77 -11.12 1.31
C ILE A 104 9.61 -12.56 1.76
N ASN A 105 9.29 -12.73 3.04
CA ASN A 105 8.71 -13.95 3.56
C ASN A 105 7.19 -13.81 3.44
N LEU A 106 6.57 -14.61 2.58
CA LEU A 106 5.12 -14.55 2.32
C LEU A 106 4.27 -14.95 3.53
N GLY A 107 4.90 -15.53 4.54
CA GLY A 107 4.20 -15.92 5.75
C GLY A 107 3.48 -17.26 5.61
N ASN A 108 2.50 -17.42 6.46
CA ASN A 108 1.63 -18.58 6.54
C ASN A 108 0.26 -18.16 7.11
N GLU A 109 -0.54 -19.11 7.52
CA GLU A 109 -1.88 -18.90 8.09
C GLU A 109 -1.90 -18.04 9.37
N ILE A 110 -0.76 -17.93 10.06
CA ILE A 110 -0.67 -17.21 11.35
C ILE A 110 -0.11 -15.79 11.14
N ALA A 111 0.85 -15.65 10.23
CA ALA A 111 1.54 -14.39 10.00
C ALA A 111 1.64 -14.07 8.51
N GLY A 112 1.15 -12.91 8.12
CA GLY A 112 1.18 -12.43 6.73
C GLY A 112 2.58 -12.10 6.20
N PRO A 113 2.65 -11.58 4.96
CA PRO A 113 3.89 -11.19 4.31
C PRO A 113 4.68 -10.15 5.11
N ARG A 114 5.97 -10.37 5.23
CA ARG A 114 6.90 -9.52 5.99
C ARG A 114 8.30 -9.56 5.40
N ALA A 115 9.18 -8.70 5.88
CA ALA A 115 10.59 -8.76 5.51
C ALA A 115 11.16 -10.17 5.77
N GLY A 116 11.74 -10.79 4.75
CA GLY A 116 12.43 -12.10 4.83
C GLY A 116 13.93 -11.94 5.05
N GLY A 117 14.44 -10.74 4.85
CA GLY A 117 15.84 -10.36 4.99
C GLY A 117 16.01 -8.92 4.49
N TYR A 118 17.14 -8.31 4.82
CA TYR A 118 17.45 -6.96 4.36
C TYR A 118 18.37 -7.02 3.14
N VAL A 119 18.09 -6.19 2.15
CA VAL A 119 18.91 -6.08 0.92
C VAL A 119 19.91 -4.95 1.00
N CYS A 120 19.77 -4.04 1.98
CA CYS A 120 20.66 -2.91 2.20
C CYS A 120 21.20 -2.91 3.63
N THR A 121 22.42 -2.40 3.78
CA THR A 121 23.12 -2.19 5.05
C THR A 121 23.49 -0.73 5.30
N ASP A 122 23.33 0.12 4.28
CA ASP A 122 23.46 1.59 4.36
C ASP A 122 22.35 2.25 3.53
N VAL A 123 21.88 3.42 4.00
CA VAL A 123 20.80 4.16 3.35
C VAL A 123 21.13 4.63 1.94
N GLU A 124 22.43 4.80 1.61
CA GLU A 124 22.86 5.16 0.26
C GLU A 124 22.57 4.04 -0.77
N GLU A 125 22.58 2.78 -0.32
CA GLU A 125 22.32 1.62 -1.19
C GLU A 125 20.88 1.62 -1.72
N ILE A 126 19.93 2.23 -0.97
CA ILE A 126 18.54 2.39 -1.41
C ILE A 126 18.45 3.19 -2.73
N LEU A 127 19.35 4.17 -2.93
CA LEU A 127 19.37 4.97 -4.15
C LEU A 127 19.74 4.14 -5.38
N ASN A 128 20.46 3.04 -5.18
CA ASN A 128 20.92 2.13 -6.24
C ASN A 128 19.94 0.99 -6.53
N LEU A 129 18.91 0.81 -5.68
CA LEU A 129 17.87 -0.19 -5.96
C LEU A 129 17.09 0.19 -7.23
N PRO A 130 16.58 -0.82 -7.97
CA PRO A 130 15.75 -0.56 -9.13
C PRO A 130 14.49 0.22 -8.75
N ASP A 131 13.92 0.91 -9.72
CA ASP A 131 12.58 1.46 -9.60
C ASP A 131 11.55 0.32 -9.52
N MET A 132 10.37 0.61 -8.96
CA MET A 132 9.29 -0.36 -8.87
C MET A 132 8.83 -0.77 -10.28
N ASP A 133 8.83 -2.08 -10.53
CA ASP A 133 8.32 -2.64 -11.77
C ASP A 133 6.87 -3.11 -11.54
N PHE A 134 5.92 -2.29 -11.97
CA PHE A 134 4.49 -2.57 -11.82
C PHE A 134 3.94 -3.60 -12.80
N THR A 135 4.78 -4.10 -13.71
CA THR A 135 4.37 -5.02 -14.78
C THR A 135 4.59 -6.49 -14.46
N LYS A 136 5.08 -6.79 -13.27
CA LYS A 136 5.36 -8.17 -12.84
C LYS A 136 5.20 -8.39 -11.35
N GLY A 137 5.18 -9.67 -10.94
CA GLY A 137 5.13 -10.08 -9.54
C GLY A 137 3.81 -9.75 -8.86
N ARG A 138 3.82 -9.75 -7.53
CA ARG A 138 2.61 -9.55 -6.73
C ARG A 138 1.99 -8.17 -6.89
N ILE A 139 2.80 -7.15 -7.15
CA ILE A 139 2.29 -5.79 -7.37
C ILE A 139 1.41 -5.74 -8.64
N GLN A 140 1.81 -6.43 -9.71
CA GLN A 140 0.99 -6.56 -10.92
C GLN A 140 -0.29 -7.33 -10.64
N GLU A 141 -0.22 -8.47 -9.95
CA GLU A 141 -1.39 -9.28 -9.60
C GLU A 141 -2.41 -8.49 -8.78
N THR A 142 -1.92 -7.64 -7.86
CA THR A 142 -2.79 -6.78 -7.06
C THR A 142 -3.45 -5.67 -7.88
N LEU A 143 -2.73 -5.07 -8.83
CA LEU A 143 -3.32 -4.10 -9.77
C LEU A 143 -4.38 -4.74 -10.66
N LEU A 144 -4.13 -5.97 -11.15
CA LEU A 144 -5.12 -6.73 -11.92
C LEU A 144 -6.36 -7.05 -11.08
N ALA A 145 -6.18 -7.41 -9.80
CA ALA A 145 -7.29 -7.65 -8.88
C ALA A 145 -8.13 -6.37 -8.65
N CYS A 146 -7.47 -5.23 -8.45
CA CYS A 146 -8.15 -3.94 -8.34
C CYS A 146 -8.97 -3.62 -9.59
N LYS A 147 -8.36 -3.79 -10.77
CA LYS A 147 -9.04 -3.57 -12.04
C LYS A 147 -10.27 -4.47 -12.20
N LYS A 148 -10.12 -5.78 -11.91
CA LYS A 148 -11.20 -6.76 -12.02
C LYS A 148 -12.37 -6.45 -11.07
N LEU A 149 -12.10 -6.10 -9.82
CA LEU A 149 -13.12 -5.68 -8.86
C LEU A 149 -13.89 -4.46 -9.37
N ARG A 150 -13.21 -3.47 -9.92
CA ARG A 150 -13.83 -2.27 -10.48
C ARG A 150 -14.69 -2.58 -11.71
N GLU A 151 -14.26 -3.48 -12.59
CA GLU A 151 -15.03 -3.94 -13.75
C GLU A 151 -16.29 -4.70 -13.33
N GLU A 152 -16.27 -5.37 -12.18
CA GLU A 152 -17.41 -6.04 -11.55
C GLU A 152 -18.33 -5.07 -10.79
N GLY A 153 -18.03 -3.77 -10.77
CA GLY A 153 -18.84 -2.73 -10.13
C GLY A 153 -18.56 -2.51 -8.65
N GLU A 154 -17.49 -3.10 -8.12
CA GLU A 154 -17.10 -2.94 -6.74
C GLU A 154 -16.41 -1.57 -6.46
N HIS A 155 -16.67 -1.02 -5.27
CA HIS A 155 -15.90 0.11 -4.76
C HIS A 155 -14.63 -0.40 -4.11
N VAL A 156 -13.48 -0.02 -4.65
CA VAL A 156 -12.17 -0.49 -4.17
C VAL A 156 -11.43 0.63 -3.47
N VAL A 157 -10.94 0.35 -2.25
CA VAL A 157 -9.92 1.14 -1.58
C VAL A 157 -8.60 0.42 -1.74
N PHE A 158 -7.63 1.15 -2.29
CA PHE A 158 -6.29 0.64 -2.52
C PHE A 158 -5.32 1.30 -1.54
N GLU A 159 -4.69 0.49 -0.69
CA GLU A 159 -3.70 0.96 0.27
C GLU A 159 -2.29 0.94 -0.34
N VAL A 160 -1.54 1.99 -0.08
CA VAL A 160 -0.16 2.14 -0.56
C VAL A 160 0.76 2.33 0.64
N ALA A 161 1.85 1.56 0.68
CA ALA A 161 2.81 1.65 1.76
C ALA A 161 3.57 2.98 1.72
N GLY A 162 3.66 3.64 2.87
CA GLY A 162 4.46 4.85 3.00
C GLY A 162 5.98 4.58 2.99
N PRO A 163 6.81 5.62 2.79
CA PRO A 163 8.27 5.47 2.64
C PRO A 163 8.93 4.73 3.81
N PHE A 164 8.49 4.96 5.05
CA PHE A 164 9.04 4.26 6.22
C PHE A 164 8.70 2.78 6.23
N THR A 165 7.49 2.41 5.80
CA THR A 165 7.07 1.00 5.69
C THR A 165 7.93 0.28 4.65
N ILE A 166 8.16 0.91 3.50
CA ILE A 166 9.03 0.38 2.44
C ILE A 166 10.46 0.21 2.96
N LEU A 167 11.01 1.23 3.62
CA LEU A 167 12.36 1.16 4.20
C LEU A 167 12.50 0.04 5.22
N ASN A 168 11.53 -0.17 6.10
CA ASN A 168 11.57 -1.24 7.11
C ASN A 168 11.63 -2.65 6.52
N VAL A 169 11.25 -2.82 5.26
CA VAL A 169 11.39 -4.08 4.53
C VAL A 169 12.75 -4.20 3.85
N LEU A 170 13.30 -3.10 3.35
CA LEU A 170 14.55 -3.07 2.56
C LEU A 170 15.81 -3.04 3.42
N ILE A 171 15.74 -2.40 4.60
CA ILE A 171 16.89 -2.14 5.46
C ILE A 171 16.48 -2.17 6.94
N ASP A 172 17.36 -2.62 7.81
CA ASP A 172 17.13 -2.56 9.26
C ASP A 172 16.94 -1.11 9.74
N ALA A 173 15.88 -0.87 10.51
CA ALA A 173 15.50 0.44 11.02
C ALA A 173 16.64 1.20 11.72
N ARG A 174 17.60 0.47 12.33
CA ARG A 174 18.79 1.08 12.96
C ARG A 174 19.60 1.92 11.97
N TYR A 175 19.72 1.46 10.73
CA TYR A 175 20.44 2.20 9.68
C TYR A 175 19.63 3.39 9.17
N VAL A 176 18.31 3.29 9.13
CA VAL A 176 17.43 4.42 8.77
C VAL A 176 17.59 5.55 9.78
N PHE A 177 17.45 5.26 11.08
CA PHE A 177 17.62 6.27 12.14
C PHE A 177 19.04 6.84 12.20
N LYS A 178 20.06 6.01 11.95
CA LYS A 178 21.44 6.48 11.84
C LYS A 178 21.61 7.42 10.64
N GLY A 179 21.01 7.07 9.49
CA GLY A 179 21.01 7.87 8.26
C GLY A 179 20.35 9.23 8.49
N MET A 180 19.17 9.27 9.07
CA MET A 180 18.45 10.52 9.40
C MET A 180 19.30 11.48 10.24
N ARG A 181 20.10 10.95 11.16
CA ARG A 181 20.96 11.76 12.03
C ARG A 181 22.29 12.15 11.40
N LYS A 182 22.92 11.23 10.64
CA LYS A 182 24.30 11.41 10.14
C LYS A 182 24.41 11.76 8.67
N LYS A 183 23.39 11.45 7.89
CA LYS A 183 23.35 11.64 6.42
C LYS A 183 22.00 12.22 5.98
N PRO A 184 21.55 13.36 6.56
CA PRO A 184 20.21 13.90 6.30
C PRO A 184 19.97 14.19 4.80
N GLU A 185 20.99 14.68 4.07
CA GLU A 185 20.89 14.95 2.62
C GLU A 185 20.70 13.66 1.78
N VAL A 186 21.27 12.54 2.23
CA VAL A 186 21.06 11.24 1.58
C VAL A 186 19.65 10.76 1.87
N MET A 187 19.21 10.87 3.12
CA MET A 187 17.84 10.50 3.51
C MET A 187 16.77 11.30 2.75
N GLU A 188 17.01 12.58 2.54
CA GLU A 188 16.14 13.41 1.71
C GLU A 188 16.01 12.83 0.29
N LYS A 189 17.12 12.48 -0.35
CA LYS A 189 17.11 11.84 -1.68
C LYS A 189 16.39 10.49 -1.67
N VAL A 190 16.59 9.69 -0.63
CA VAL A 190 15.90 8.42 -0.46
C VAL A 190 14.39 8.63 -0.36
N PHE A 191 13.93 9.59 0.45
CA PHE A 191 12.51 9.89 0.55
C PHE A 191 11.92 10.44 -0.75
N TRP A 192 12.67 11.26 -1.50
CA TRP A 192 12.24 11.71 -2.82
C TRP A 192 12.09 10.53 -3.79
N LYS A 193 13.10 9.64 -3.87
CA LYS A 193 13.02 8.44 -4.72
C LYS A 193 11.79 7.60 -4.38
N LEU A 194 11.58 7.28 -3.10
CA LEU A 194 10.42 6.48 -2.68
C LEU A 194 9.10 7.21 -2.94
N GLY A 195 9.05 8.50 -2.67
CA GLY A 195 7.86 9.32 -2.92
C GLY A 195 7.47 9.34 -4.38
N ASP A 196 8.43 9.51 -5.29
CA ASP A 196 8.18 9.47 -6.74
C ASP A 196 7.65 8.10 -7.20
N GLN A 197 8.18 7.00 -6.63
CA GLN A 197 7.69 5.65 -6.94
C GLN A 197 6.27 5.42 -6.41
N ILE A 198 5.97 5.88 -5.20
CA ILE A 198 4.64 5.82 -4.61
C ILE A 198 3.63 6.61 -5.45
N LEU A 199 3.98 7.82 -5.89
CA LEU A 199 3.11 8.62 -6.73
C LEU A 199 2.81 7.95 -8.06
N LYS A 200 3.82 7.36 -8.71
CA LYS A 200 3.61 6.55 -9.93
C LYS A 200 2.65 5.38 -9.69
N TYR A 201 2.79 4.70 -8.54
CA TYR A 201 1.90 3.59 -8.18
C TYR A 201 0.46 4.04 -7.97
N MET A 202 0.26 5.22 -7.41
CA MET A 202 -1.09 5.79 -7.17
C MET A 202 -1.77 6.29 -8.44
N GLU A 203 -1.04 6.49 -9.54
CA GLU A 203 -1.56 6.94 -10.83
C GLU A 203 -2.06 5.80 -11.73
N LEU A 204 -1.76 4.54 -11.38
CA LEU A 204 -2.16 3.34 -12.12
C LEU A 204 -3.59 2.90 -11.77
#